data_58464f3d62541649d94d8125d4c2c393
#
_entry.id   58464f3d62541649d94d8125d4c2c393
#
_cell.length_a   1.000
_cell.length_b   1.000
_cell.length_c   1.000
_cell.angle_alpha   90.00
_cell.angle_beta   90.00
_cell.angle_gamma   90.00
#
_symmetry.space_group_name_H-M   'P 1'
#
loop_
_entity.id
_entity.type
_entity.pdbx_description
1 polymer ?
#
loop_
_entity_poly.entity_id
_entity_poly.type
_entity_poly.pdbx_seq_one_letter_code
_entity_poly.pdbx_strand_id
1 'polypeptide(L)'
;MEELIRITLLNDFIYCPVSIYFHNLYGNMDTMIYQGKKQLDGKAAHKTVDAHCASTNKNIITGLDVLSEKYGLVGKIDYYDLKSKTLIERKKKIKTIYDGYVFQLYGQYFAMTEMGYEVDELELYSMDDNKKYAVSLPKDDHEMLFKFEKIIDGINEFDIEKFSQTNRDKCLNCIYEPACDRSLV
;
A
#
# COMPACT_ATOMS: atom_id res chain seq x y z
N MET A 1 1.93 5.52 -23.07
CA MET A 1 2.50 5.75 -21.71
C MET A 1 1.78 4.75 -20.83
N GLU A 2 2.51 3.84 -20.25
CA GLU A 2 1.95 2.94 -19.25
C GLU A 2 1.54 3.78 -18.03
N GLU A 3 0.34 3.57 -17.52
CA GLU A 3 -0.17 4.28 -16.37
C GLU A 3 0.55 3.77 -15.11
N LEU A 4 1.15 4.67 -14.32
CA LEU A 4 1.86 4.29 -13.11
C LEU A 4 0.88 3.81 -12.04
N ILE A 5 1.17 2.68 -11.44
CA ILE A 5 0.38 2.07 -10.38
C ILE A 5 0.81 2.69 -9.04
N ARG A 6 -0.14 3.24 -8.28
CA ARG A 6 0.15 3.67 -6.90
C ARG A 6 0.38 2.45 -6.01
N ILE A 7 1.45 2.45 -5.23
CA ILE A 7 1.81 1.35 -4.32
C ILE A 7 0.64 0.99 -3.38
N THR A 8 -0.17 1.96 -2.96
CA THR A 8 -1.36 1.73 -2.12
C THR A 8 -2.44 0.90 -2.82
N LEU A 9 -2.53 0.96 -4.15
CA LEU A 9 -3.53 0.19 -4.92
C LEU A 9 -3.26 -1.31 -4.91
N LEU A 10 -2.04 -1.76 -4.61
CA LEU A 10 -1.71 -3.18 -4.47
C LEU A 10 -2.59 -3.84 -3.41
N ASN A 11 -2.75 -3.20 -2.26
CA ASN A 11 -3.61 -3.69 -1.19
C ASN A 11 -5.11 -3.63 -1.57
N ASP A 12 -5.53 -2.57 -2.24
CA ASP A 12 -6.92 -2.40 -2.69
C ASP A 12 -7.30 -3.46 -3.71
N PHE A 13 -6.41 -3.78 -4.66
CA PHE A 13 -6.62 -4.82 -5.66
C PHE A 13 -6.80 -6.21 -5.04
N ILE A 14 -5.99 -6.55 -4.02
CA ILE A 14 -6.13 -7.82 -3.28
C ILE A 14 -7.48 -7.89 -2.58
N TYR A 15 -7.93 -6.77 -2.02
CA TYR A 15 -9.24 -6.71 -1.37
C TYR A 15 -10.36 -6.94 -2.39
N CYS A 16 -10.39 -6.15 -3.44
CA CYS A 16 -11.32 -6.29 -4.56
C CYS A 16 -10.79 -5.57 -5.79
N PRO A 17 -10.51 -6.25 -6.92
CA PRO A 17 -9.98 -5.61 -8.12
C PRO A 17 -10.78 -4.39 -8.60
N VAL A 18 -12.09 -4.42 -8.49
CA VAL A 18 -12.97 -3.30 -8.88
C VAL A 18 -12.75 -2.05 -8.03
N SER A 19 -12.18 -2.19 -6.82
CA SER A 19 -11.91 -1.05 -5.95
C SER A 19 -10.95 -0.04 -6.57
N ILE A 20 -10.05 -0.46 -7.45
CA ILE A 20 -9.15 0.44 -8.18
C ILE A 20 -9.93 1.41 -9.06
N TYR A 21 -10.93 0.92 -9.80
CA TYR A 21 -11.79 1.77 -10.62
C TYR A 21 -12.46 2.85 -9.78
N PHE A 22 -13.07 2.47 -8.66
CA PHE A 22 -13.70 3.41 -7.76
C PHE A 22 -12.70 4.34 -7.06
N HIS A 23 -11.51 3.85 -6.72
CA HIS A 23 -10.45 4.67 -6.16
C HIS A 23 -10.04 5.79 -7.14
N ASN A 24 -9.90 5.48 -8.41
CA ASN A 24 -9.58 6.46 -9.44
C ASN A 24 -10.74 7.44 -9.68
N LEU A 25 -11.98 6.94 -9.69
CA LEU A 25 -13.19 7.76 -9.87
C LEU A 25 -13.39 8.75 -8.72
N TYR A 26 -13.24 8.30 -7.48
CA TYR A 26 -13.45 9.11 -6.27
C TYR A 26 -12.18 9.76 -5.72
N GLY A 27 -11.02 9.48 -6.30
CA GLY A 27 -9.72 9.92 -5.76
C GLY A 27 -9.56 11.43 -5.59
N ASN A 28 -10.29 12.21 -6.38
CA ASN A 28 -10.29 13.67 -6.33
C ASN A 28 -11.48 14.27 -5.52
N MET A 29 -12.33 13.41 -4.96
CA MET A 29 -13.47 13.86 -4.14
C MET A 29 -13.07 14.02 -2.68
N ASP A 30 -13.85 14.81 -1.93
CA ASP A 30 -13.67 14.90 -0.48
C ASP A 30 -13.84 13.52 0.14
N THR A 31 -12.80 13.07 0.84
CA THR A 31 -12.76 11.74 1.46
C THR A 31 -13.83 11.52 2.52
N MET A 32 -14.38 12.60 3.09
CA MET A 32 -15.50 12.52 4.03
C MET A 32 -16.80 12.07 3.38
N ILE A 33 -16.91 12.19 2.05
CA ILE A 33 -18.13 11.80 1.31
C ILE A 33 -18.22 10.29 1.16
N TYR A 34 -17.08 9.58 1.00
CA TYR A 34 -17.09 8.15 0.66
C TYR A 34 -16.24 7.26 1.58
N GLN A 35 -15.37 7.83 2.42
CA GLN A 35 -14.52 7.04 3.31
C GLN A 35 -15.19 6.81 4.67
N GLY A 36 -15.19 5.57 5.12
CA GLY A 36 -15.64 5.21 6.45
C GLY A 36 -14.62 5.56 7.55
N LYS A 37 -15.06 5.47 8.81
CA LYS A 37 -14.22 5.80 9.97
C LYS A 37 -12.86 5.10 9.98
N LYS A 38 -12.79 3.81 9.58
CA LYS A 38 -11.53 3.05 9.56
C LYS A 38 -10.50 3.65 8.61
N GLN A 39 -10.93 4.10 7.42
CA GLN A 39 -10.06 4.72 6.42
C GLN A 39 -9.60 6.11 6.87
N LEU A 40 -10.52 6.92 7.43
CA LEU A 40 -10.18 8.23 7.99
C LEU A 40 -9.19 8.13 9.15
N ASP A 41 -9.38 7.17 10.05
CA ASP A 41 -8.45 6.89 11.15
C ASP A 41 -7.07 6.46 10.63
N GLY A 42 -7.02 5.63 9.57
CA GLY A 42 -5.78 5.24 8.90
C GLY A 42 -5.06 6.46 8.31
N LYS A 43 -5.76 7.32 7.55
CA LYS A 43 -5.19 8.56 7.01
C LYS A 43 -4.67 9.50 8.10
N ALA A 44 -5.42 9.68 9.19
CA ALA A 44 -4.99 10.52 10.31
C ALA A 44 -3.67 10.02 10.92
N ALA A 45 -3.46 8.70 10.94
CA ALA A 45 -2.23 8.08 11.42
C ALA A 45 -1.00 8.42 10.57
N HIS A 46 -1.16 8.65 9.27
CA HIS A 46 -0.07 9.03 8.35
C HIS A 46 0.13 10.55 8.21
N LYS A 47 -0.78 11.37 8.73
CA LYS A 47 -0.74 12.83 8.55
C LYS A 47 0.58 13.50 8.96
N THR A 48 1.25 12.98 10.01
CA THR A 48 2.55 13.50 10.45
C THR A 48 3.69 13.17 9.50
N VAL A 49 3.59 12.05 8.79
CA VAL A 49 4.54 11.64 7.74
C VAL A 49 4.39 12.55 6.53
N ASP A 50 3.16 12.76 6.07
CA ASP A 50 2.86 13.61 4.92
C ASP A 50 3.32 15.05 5.13
N ALA A 51 3.31 15.53 6.37
CA ALA A 51 3.80 16.86 6.73
C ALA A 51 5.33 16.91 6.95
N HIS A 52 6.07 15.83 6.72
CA HIS A 52 7.52 15.69 7.02
C HIS A 52 7.89 16.02 8.48
N CYS A 53 6.92 15.97 9.40
CA CYS A 53 7.07 16.30 10.81
C CYS A 53 7.18 15.07 11.71
N ALA A 54 7.24 13.88 11.13
CA ALA A 54 7.11 12.62 11.86
C ALA A 54 8.38 12.25 12.66
N SER A 55 9.54 12.83 12.35
CA SER A 55 10.77 12.65 13.11
C SER A 55 11.65 13.88 13.09
N THR A 56 12.25 14.20 14.22
CA THR A 56 13.30 15.23 14.34
C THR A 56 14.71 14.63 14.23
N ASN A 57 14.81 13.30 14.09
CA ASN A 57 16.08 12.60 13.93
C ASN A 57 16.61 12.79 12.51
N LYS A 58 17.82 13.38 12.39
CA LYS A 58 18.48 13.64 11.10
C LYS A 58 18.79 12.37 10.27
N ASN A 59 18.78 11.20 10.89
CA ASN A 59 19.01 9.93 10.22
C ASN A 59 17.70 9.30 9.68
N ILE A 60 16.56 9.91 9.87
CA ILE A 60 15.27 9.40 9.42
C ILE A 60 14.76 10.25 8.27
N ILE A 61 14.59 9.64 7.12
CA ILE A 61 13.85 10.23 5.98
C ILE A 61 12.37 9.87 6.16
N THR A 62 11.50 10.84 5.98
CA THR A 62 10.05 10.66 6.09
C THR A 62 9.34 11.22 4.87
N GLY A 63 8.30 10.53 4.40
CA GLY A 63 7.44 11.04 3.35
C GLY A 63 8.12 11.27 2.00
N LEU A 64 9.20 10.52 1.70
CA LEU A 64 9.88 10.61 0.42
C LEU A 64 9.02 9.99 -0.69
N ASP A 65 8.80 10.75 -1.76
CA ASP A 65 8.17 10.24 -2.97
C ASP A 65 9.12 9.29 -3.70
N VAL A 66 8.62 8.15 -4.13
CA VAL A 66 9.42 7.08 -4.74
C VAL A 66 8.78 6.57 -6.02
N LEU A 67 9.65 6.15 -6.96
CA LEU A 67 9.27 5.61 -8.26
C LEU A 67 10.10 4.35 -8.55
N SER A 68 9.44 3.27 -8.96
CA SER A 68 10.05 2.11 -9.56
C SER A 68 9.70 2.08 -11.05
N GLU A 69 10.68 2.23 -11.91
CA GLU A 69 10.51 2.11 -13.36
C GLU A 69 10.29 0.65 -13.76
N LYS A 70 10.99 -0.27 -13.09
CA LYS A 70 10.91 -1.71 -13.35
C LYS A 70 9.47 -2.25 -13.24
N TYR A 71 8.75 -1.80 -12.23
CA TYR A 71 7.39 -2.29 -11.94
C TYR A 71 6.31 -1.26 -12.26
N GLY A 72 6.67 -0.08 -12.75
CA GLY A 72 5.71 1.00 -13.02
C GLY A 72 5.00 1.49 -11.75
N LEU A 73 5.68 1.47 -10.60
CA LEU A 73 5.09 1.81 -9.31
C LEU A 73 5.48 3.21 -8.85
N VAL A 74 4.53 3.92 -8.27
CA VAL A 74 4.74 5.24 -7.66
C VAL A 74 4.10 5.27 -6.28
N GLY A 75 4.75 5.95 -5.35
CA GLY A 75 4.23 6.06 -3.99
C GLY A 75 5.05 6.96 -3.09
N LYS A 76 4.85 6.78 -1.80
CA LYS A 76 5.57 7.50 -0.76
C LYS A 76 5.95 6.53 0.33
N ILE A 77 7.16 6.65 0.86
CA ILE A 77 7.57 5.88 2.05
C ILE A 77 7.13 6.59 3.33
N ASP A 78 6.89 5.83 4.38
CA ASP A 78 6.66 6.40 5.70
C ASP A 78 7.98 6.80 6.36
N TYR A 79 8.87 5.84 6.59
CA TYR A 79 10.18 6.06 7.20
C TYR A 79 11.28 5.25 6.51
N TYR A 80 12.44 5.86 6.45
CA TYR A 80 13.67 5.17 6.12
C TYR A 80 14.78 5.63 7.08
N ASP A 81 15.37 4.71 7.81
CA ASP A 81 16.52 4.96 8.69
C ASP A 81 17.82 4.79 7.91
N LEU A 82 18.52 5.91 7.68
CA LEU A 82 19.79 5.97 6.96
C LEU A 82 20.92 5.17 7.64
N LYS A 83 20.86 5.02 8.97
CA LYS A 83 21.93 4.37 9.73
C LYS A 83 21.81 2.84 9.70
N SER A 84 20.62 2.32 9.92
CA SER A 84 20.32 0.89 9.88
C SER A 84 19.91 0.41 8.48
N LYS A 85 19.70 1.34 7.53
CA LYS A 85 19.15 1.07 6.18
C LYS A 85 17.84 0.29 6.23
N THR A 86 17.01 0.60 7.22
CA THR A 86 15.72 -0.05 7.45
C THR A 86 14.60 0.79 6.83
N LEU A 87 13.82 0.18 5.96
CA LEU A 87 12.59 0.75 5.41
C LEU A 87 11.40 0.31 6.26
N ILE A 88 10.60 1.27 6.73
CA ILE A 88 9.55 1.04 7.72
C ILE A 88 8.22 1.58 7.19
N GLU A 89 7.24 0.70 7.05
CA GLU A 89 5.85 1.05 6.77
C GLU A 89 5.03 1.04 8.07
N ARG A 90 4.30 2.11 8.33
CA ARG A 90 3.49 2.28 9.55
C ARG A 90 2.04 1.88 9.30
N LYS A 91 1.47 1.16 10.25
CA LYS A 91 0.04 0.87 10.28
C LYS A 91 -0.53 1.30 11.63
N LYS A 92 -1.75 1.82 11.64
CA LYS A 92 -2.41 2.19 12.89
C LYS A 92 -2.39 1.04 13.88
N LYS A 93 -2.83 -0.16 13.45
CA LYS A 93 -2.81 -1.39 14.23
C LYS A 93 -2.64 -2.62 13.35
N ILE A 94 -1.72 -3.49 13.71
CA ILE A 94 -1.48 -4.77 13.04
C ILE A 94 -2.00 -5.89 13.95
N LYS A 95 -3.10 -6.53 13.54
CA LYS A 95 -3.60 -7.75 14.18
C LYS A 95 -3.07 -9.00 13.49
N THR A 96 -2.95 -8.92 12.17
CA THR A 96 -2.44 -9.96 11.28
C THR A 96 -1.68 -9.27 10.17
N ILE A 97 -0.55 -9.81 9.77
CA ILE A 97 0.19 -9.32 8.61
C ILE A 97 -0.49 -9.91 7.38
N TYR A 98 -1.00 -9.03 6.52
CA TYR A 98 -1.59 -9.39 5.24
C TYR A 98 -0.57 -9.19 4.13
N ASP A 99 -0.64 -10.00 3.07
CA ASP A 99 0.23 -9.89 1.90
C ASP A 99 0.27 -8.47 1.34
N GLY A 100 -0.86 -7.75 1.35
CA GLY A 100 -0.93 -6.36 0.91
C GLY A 100 -0.01 -5.40 1.66
N TYR A 101 0.28 -5.64 2.95
CA TYR A 101 1.25 -4.84 3.71
C TYR A 101 2.68 -5.12 3.25
N VAL A 102 2.98 -6.40 3.00
CA VAL A 102 4.28 -6.83 2.47
C VAL A 102 4.49 -6.27 1.07
N PHE A 103 3.46 -6.29 0.22
CA PHE A 103 3.54 -5.75 -1.14
C PHE A 103 3.75 -4.25 -1.17
N GLN A 104 3.19 -3.50 -0.23
CA GLN A 104 3.52 -2.07 -0.09
C GLN A 104 5.00 -1.87 0.20
N LEU A 105 5.57 -2.62 1.17
CA LEU A 105 7.00 -2.57 1.47
C LEU A 105 7.87 -3.01 0.28
N TYR A 106 7.46 -4.05 -0.46
CA TYR A 106 8.19 -4.49 -1.65
C TYR A 106 8.19 -3.44 -2.76
N GLY A 107 7.05 -2.79 -3.02
CA GLY A 107 6.97 -1.69 -3.97
C GLY A 107 7.87 -0.51 -3.58
N GLN A 108 7.86 -0.14 -2.30
CA GLN A 108 8.74 0.90 -1.76
C GLN A 108 10.22 0.47 -1.81
N TYR A 109 10.53 -0.79 -1.49
CA TYR A 109 11.88 -1.36 -1.56
C TYR A 109 12.47 -1.26 -2.96
N PHE A 110 11.74 -1.72 -3.98
CA PHE A 110 12.21 -1.65 -5.36
C PHE A 110 12.40 -0.20 -5.80
N ALA A 111 11.44 0.67 -5.51
CA ALA A 111 11.54 2.08 -5.83
C ALA A 111 12.76 2.74 -5.15
N MET A 112 12.98 2.51 -3.86
CA MET A 112 14.13 3.04 -3.12
C MET A 112 15.46 2.53 -3.67
N THR A 113 15.55 1.24 -3.98
CA THR A 113 16.78 0.65 -4.52
C THR A 113 17.10 1.16 -5.93
N GLU A 114 16.09 1.35 -6.79
CA GLU A 114 16.25 1.97 -8.11
C GLU A 114 16.68 3.45 -8.01
N MET A 115 16.23 4.16 -6.98
CA MET A 115 16.64 5.53 -6.67
C MET A 115 18.06 5.61 -6.03
N GLY A 116 18.73 4.47 -5.82
CA GLY A 116 20.10 4.40 -5.32
C GLY A 116 20.24 4.30 -3.80
N TYR A 117 19.15 4.08 -3.08
CA TYR A 117 19.22 3.81 -1.64
C TYR A 117 19.53 2.33 -1.38
N GLU A 118 20.38 2.07 -0.39
CA GLU A 118 20.62 0.72 0.10
C GLU A 118 19.55 0.37 1.15
N VAL A 119 18.85 -0.74 0.98
CA VAL A 119 17.83 -1.21 1.94
C VAL A 119 18.21 -2.61 2.41
N ASP A 120 18.62 -2.71 3.68
CA ASP A 120 19.10 -3.96 4.29
C ASP A 120 17.98 -4.67 5.09
N GLU A 121 16.98 -3.92 5.57
CA GLU A 121 15.88 -4.46 6.37
C GLU A 121 14.54 -3.83 5.98
N LEU A 122 13.47 -4.64 6.11
CA LEU A 122 12.08 -4.21 5.97
C LEU A 122 11.33 -4.43 7.29
N GLU A 123 10.56 -3.44 7.71
CA GLU A 123 9.81 -3.48 8.96
C GLU A 123 8.39 -2.94 8.79
N LEU A 124 7.42 -3.64 9.35
CA LEU A 124 6.07 -3.11 9.60
C LEU A 124 5.98 -2.62 11.05
N TYR A 125 5.50 -1.41 11.25
CA TYR A 125 5.33 -0.83 12.58
C TYR A 125 3.86 -0.58 12.92
N SER A 126 3.40 -1.22 14.01
CA SER A 126 2.05 -1.05 14.55
C SER A 126 2.07 0.05 15.62
N MET A 127 1.40 1.18 15.32
CA MET A 127 1.47 2.38 16.16
C MET A 127 0.70 2.26 17.48
N ASP A 128 -0.48 1.60 17.47
CA ASP A 128 -1.33 1.50 18.67
C ASP A 128 -0.66 0.70 19.81
N ASP A 129 0.18 -0.27 19.48
CA ASP A 129 0.82 -1.15 20.46
C ASP A 129 2.36 -1.15 20.38
N ASN A 130 2.93 -0.25 19.58
CA ASN A 130 4.38 -0.06 19.41
C ASN A 130 5.14 -1.34 19.03
N LYS A 131 4.49 -2.23 18.26
CA LYS A 131 5.11 -3.48 17.82
C LYS A 131 5.76 -3.33 16.47
N LYS A 132 6.90 -4.00 16.33
CA LYS A 132 7.70 -4.09 15.12
C LYS A 132 7.67 -5.51 14.59
N TYR A 133 7.52 -5.65 13.28
CA TYR A 133 7.48 -6.93 12.60
C TYR A 133 8.46 -6.88 11.44
N ALA A 134 9.52 -7.69 11.54
CA ALA A 134 10.46 -7.85 10.42
C ALA A 134 9.76 -8.53 9.24
N VAL A 135 10.07 -8.07 8.05
CA VAL A 135 9.61 -8.64 6.78
C VAL A 135 10.83 -9.06 5.98
N SER A 136 10.78 -10.26 5.39
CA SER A 136 11.86 -10.76 4.55
C SER A 136 12.06 -9.86 3.33
N LEU A 137 13.30 -9.65 2.92
CA LEU A 137 13.61 -8.96 1.66
C LEU A 137 13.10 -9.78 0.47
N PRO A 138 12.75 -9.14 -0.66
CA PRO A 138 12.28 -9.86 -1.86
C PRO A 138 13.25 -10.93 -2.37
N LYS A 139 14.56 -10.72 -2.17
CA LYS A 139 15.61 -11.69 -2.55
C LYS A 139 15.62 -12.97 -1.67
N ASP A 140 15.08 -12.87 -0.46
CA ASP A 140 15.10 -13.94 0.54
C ASP A 140 13.75 -14.68 0.64
N ASP A 141 12.69 -14.15 0.01
CA ASP A 141 11.34 -14.75 -0.03
C ASP A 141 10.79 -14.74 -1.47
N HIS A 142 11.22 -15.73 -2.23
CA HIS A 142 10.82 -15.88 -3.63
C HIS A 142 9.32 -16.16 -3.82
N GLU A 143 8.67 -16.80 -2.85
CA GLU A 143 7.23 -17.06 -2.92
C GLU A 143 6.44 -15.75 -2.81
N MET A 144 6.80 -14.91 -1.84
CA MET A 144 6.16 -13.61 -1.65
C MET A 144 6.47 -12.65 -2.81
N LEU A 145 7.70 -12.69 -3.33
CA LEU A 145 8.07 -11.92 -4.54
C LEU A 145 7.22 -12.34 -5.75
N PHE A 146 7.05 -13.64 -5.98
CA PHE A 146 6.20 -14.13 -7.08
C PHE A 146 4.74 -13.68 -6.92
N LYS A 147 4.19 -13.71 -5.70
CA LYS A 147 2.83 -13.19 -5.43
C LYS A 147 2.74 -11.69 -5.71
N PHE A 148 3.76 -10.92 -5.31
CA PHE A 148 3.83 -9.49 -5.58
C PHE A 148 3.82 -9.18 -7.09
N GLU A 149 4.65 -9.88 -7.87
CA GLU A 149 4.70 -9.71 -9.32
C GLU A 149 3.36 -10.09 -9.97
N LYS A 150 2.74 -11.18 -9.52
CA LYS A 150 1.40 -11.59 -9.99
C LYS A 150 0.31 -10.55 -9.73
N ILE A 151 0.39 -9.81 -8.65
CA ILE A 151 -0.58 -8.73 -8.37
C ILE A 151 -0.37 -7.56 -9.34
N ILE A 152 0.87 -7.21 -9.65
CA ILE A 152 1.17 -6.15 -10.64
C ILE A 152 0.67 -6.55 -12.03
N ASP A 153 0.98 -7.77 -12.47
CA ASP A 153 0.46 -8.32 -13.73
C ASP A 153 -1.07 -8.27 -13.73
N GLY A 154 -1.70 -8.74 -12.64
CA GLY A 154 -3.14 -8.73 -12.49
C GLY A 154 -3.78 -7.34 -12.56
N ILE A 155 -3.11 -6.30 -12.05
CA ILE A 155 -3.58 -4.91 -12.18
C ILE A 155 -3.48 -4.45 -13.63
N ASN A 156 -2.36 -4.73 -14.31
CA ASN A 156 -2.14 -4.30 -15.68
C ASN A 156 -3.09 -5.00 -16.68
N GLU A 157 -3.45 -6.24 -16.40
CA GLU A 157 -4.33 -7.07 -17.26
C GLU A 157 -5.80 -7.02 -16.84
N PHE A 158 -6.15 -6.25 -15.79
CA PHE A 158 -7.48 -6.25 -15.21
C PHE A 158 -8.53 -5.71 -16.19
N ASP A 159 -9.50 -6.55 -16.50
CA ASP A 159 -10.67 -6.22 -17.31
C ASP A 159 -11.93 -6.27 -16.42
N ILE A 160 -12.47 -5.09 -16.12
CA ILE A 160 -13.65 -4.94 -15.27
C ILE A 160 -14.88 -5.66 -15.86
N GLU A 161 -14.98 -5.76 -17.19
CA GLU A 161 -16.14 -6.40 -17.83
C GLU A 161 -16.15 -7.92 -17.61
N LYS A 162 -14.97 -8.51 -17.40
CA LYS A 162 -14.83 -9.95 -17.15
C LYS A 162 -14.86 -10.31 -15.67
N PHE A 163 -14.85 -9.31 -14.78
CA PHE A 163 -14.81 -9.56 -13.35
C PHE A 163 -16.21 -9.83 -12.78
N SER A 164 -16.31 -10.87 -11.97
CA SER A 164 -17.49 -11.18 -11.15
C SER A 164 -17.07 -11.35 -9.69
N GLN A 165 -17.69 -10.59 -8.81
CA GLN A 165 -17.46 -10.72 -7.36
C GLN A 165 -18.07 -12.04 -6.86
N THR A 166 -17.34 -12.76 -6.02
CA THR A 166 -17.79 -14.03 -5.43
C THR A 166 -17.83 -14.02 -3.90
N ASN A 167 -17.29 -12.97 -3.28
CA ASN A 167 -17.21 -12.86 -1.83
C ASN A 167 -18.10 -11.74 -1.30
N ARG A 168 -19.28 -12.13 -0.78
CA ARG A 168 -20.27 -11.20 -0.23
C ARG A 168 -19.77 -10.43 0.99
N ASP A 169 -18.91 -11.04 1.82
CA ASP A 169 -18.39 -10.38 3.02
C ASP A 169 -17.44 -9.22 2.68
N LYS A 170 -16.72 -9.32 1.56
CA LYS A 170 -15.95 -8.18 1.04
C LYS A 170 -16.89 -7.02 0.66
N CYS A 171 -18.01 -7.29 0.01
CA CYS A 171 -18.99 -6.27 -0.34
C CYS A 171 -19.61 -5.61 0.90
N LEU A 172 -20.03 -6.38 1.89
CA LEU A 172 -20.59 -5.87 3.16
C LEU A 172 -19.64 -4.90 3.90
N ASN A 173 -18.33 -5.02 3.70
CA ASN A 173 -17.32 -4.18 4.34
C ASN A 173 -16.69 -3.17 3.37
N CYS A 174 -17.18 -3.07 2.13
CA CYS A 174 -16.62 -2.20 1.10
C CYS A 174 -17.21 -0.79 1.19
N ILE A 175 -16.35 0.22 1.18
CA ILE A 175 -16.79 1.62 1.20
C ILE A 175 -17.46 2.04 -0.13
N TYR A 176 -17.22 1.31 -1.20
CA TYR A 176 -17.79 1.57 -2.53
C TYR A 176 -19.05 0.78 -2.81
N GLU A 177 -19.49 -0.07 -1.87
CA GLU A 177 -20.65 -0.94 -2.04
C GLU A 177 -21.89 -0.19 -2.56
N PRO A 178 -22.30 0.97 -1.98
CA PRO A 178 -23.52 1.66 -2.42
C PRO A 178 -23.51 2.16 -3.88
N ALA A 179 -22.33 2.26 -4.48
CA ALA A 179 -22.17 2.71 -5.87
C ALA A 179 -21.69 1.58 -6.81
N CYS A 180 -21.50 0.37 -6.29
CA CYS A 180 -20.91 -0.73 -7.02
C CYS A 180 -21.97 -1.60 -7.69
N ASP A 181 -22.00 -1.60 -9.03
CA ASP A 181 -22.88 -2.45 -9.85
C ASP A 181 -22.52 -3.94 -9.81
N ARG A 182 -21.35 -4.30 -9.23
CA ARG A 182 -20.86 -5.66 -9.03
C ARG A 182 -21.05 -6.15 -7.59
N SER A 183 -21.77 -5.36 -6.75
CA SER A 183 -22.02 -5.74 -5.35
C SER A 183 -22.91 -6.99 -5.26
N LEU A 184 -22.63 -7.80 -4.24
CA LEU A 184 -23.44 -8.98 -3.87
C LEU A 184 -24.37 -8.69 -2.68
N VAL A 185 -24.55 -7.41 -2.32
CA VAL A 185 -25.39 -6.96 -1.19
C VAL A 185 -26.61 -6.22 -1.69
#